data_79214f037765b7a3403ff6134bcae3cf
#
_entry.id   79214f037765b7a3403ff6134bcae3cf
#
_cell.length_a   1.000
_cell.length_b   1.000
_cell.length_c   1.000
_cell.angle_alpha   90.00
_cell.angle_beta   90.00
_cell.angle_gamma   90.00
#
_symmetry.space_group_name_H-M   'P 1'
#
loop_
_entity.id
_entity.type
_entity.pdbx_description
1 polymer ?
#
loop_
_entity_poly.entity_id
_entity_poly.type
_entity_poly.pdbx_seq_one_letter_code
_entity_poly.pdbx_strand_id
1 'polypeptide(L)'
;VGDFFNAQFVCIKLNAEKEGKAPAQQFNIKAYPTFIIADQQGNAKVTITGAFPADAFITKIKNELNPELTPERMKQRYESGERTPELVNAYAMDFMEKKKYDEGYKIINDYFNSLTDKQKLSAENLFVFSRYTFDISDPKCQYWVKHINQADAKVKEEALSHIQKLYHSALSTYLSGYTFEENKYNEAEYQQTKKDIRSLKLDKKYPFAPMFELIECYAKGDKKQFFEMVKNKKGELDQKDFELILLNVTRLFPNSPELTPEIISYIRT
;
A
#
# COMPACT_ATOMS: atom_id res chain seq x y z
N VAL A 1 -2.51 -18.42 8.78
CA VAL A 1 -2.11 -17.88 10.10
C VAL A 1 -2.26 -18.97 11.15
N GLY A 2 -3.46 -19.56 11.31
CA GLY A 2 -3.72 -20.56 12.34
C GLY A 2 -2.75 -21.73 12.31
N ASP A 3 -2.50 -22.32 11.15
CA ASP A 3 -1.60 -23.47 11.00
C ASP A 3 -0.17 -23.15 11.46
N PHE A 4 0.33 -21.95 11.12
CA PHE A 4 1.64 -21.49 11.56
C PHE A 4 1.73 -21.38 13.08
N PHE A 5 0.74 -20.73 13.70
CA PHE A 5 0.78 -20.52 15.14
C PHE A 5 0.53 -21.80 15.92
N ASN A 6 -0.45 -22.60 15.52
CA ASN A 6 -0.78 -23.86 16.24
C ASN A 6 0.35 -24.91 16.17
N ALA A 7 1.18 -24.84 15.11
CA ALA A 7 2.34 -25.73 15.01
C ALA A 7 3.52 -25.35 15.90
N GLN A 8 3.61 -24.09 16.36
CA GLN A 8 4.81 -23.57 17.02
C GLN A 8 4.54 -22.99 18.42
N PHE A 9 3.29 -22.63 18.74
CA PHE A 9 2.91 -21.92 19.96
C PHE A 9 1.66 -22.49 20.61
N VAL A 10 1.58 -22.34 21.92
CA VAL A 10 0.31 -22.44 22.64
C VAL A 10 -0.38 -21.08 22.56
N CYS A 11 -1.48 -21.00 21.83
CA CYS A 11 -2.16 -19.74 21.55
C CYS A 11 -3.31 -19.49 22.56
N ILE A 12 -3.31 -18.34 23.20
CA ILE A 12 -4.36 -17.91 24.13
C ILE A 12 -4.88 -16.55 23.65
N LYS A 13 -6.19 -16.42 23.57
CA LYS A 13 -6.88 -15.14 23.30
C LYS A 13 -7.55 -14.69 24.60
N LEU A 14 -7.20 -13.51 25.08
CA LEU A 14 -7.70 -12.93 26.32
C LEU A 14 -8.41 -11.60 26.04
N ASN A 15 -9.53 -11.39 26.74
CA ASN A 15 -10.18 -10.08 26.78
C ASN A 15 -9.51 -9.24 27.87
N ALA A 16 -8.85 -8.14 27.48
CA ALA A 16 -8.09 -7.28 28.39
C ALA A 16 -8.94 -6.54 29.43
N GLU A 17 -10.25 -6.47 29.25
CA GLU A 17 -11.19 -5.89 30.22
C GLU A 17 -11.74 -6.94 31.20
N LYS A 18 -11.51 -8.23 30.94
CA LYS A 18 -11.99 -9.38 31.72
C LYS A 18 -10.81 -10.20 32.22
N GLU A 19 -10.72 -11.47 31.80
CA GLU A 19 -9.69 -12.43 32.20
C GLU A 19 -8.26 -12.02 31.81
N GLY A 20 -8.13 -11.17 30.81
CA GLY A 20 -6.85 -10.64 30.34
C GLY A 20 -6.34 -9.40 31.08
N LYS A 21 -7.06 -8.91 32.11
CA LYS A 21 -6.69 -7.67 32.82
C LYS A 21 -5.34 -7.75 33.50
N ALA A 22 -5.07 -8.85 34.20
CA ALA A 22 -3.78 -9.04 34.88
C ALA A 22 -2.61 -9.19 33.88
N PRO A 23 -2.68 -10.04 32.85
CA PRO A 23 -1.66 -10.04 31.78
C PRO A 23 -1.46 -8.68 31.09
N ALA A 24 -2.55 -7.95 30.80
CA ALA A 24 -2.44 -6.63 30.18
C ALA A 24 -1.65 -5.63 31.05
N GLN A 25 -1.82 -5.69 32.36
CA GLN A 25 -1.03 -4.90 33.30
C GLN A 25 0.42 -5.38 33.40
N GLN A 26 0.63 -6.70 33.53
CA GLN A 26 1.96 -7.30 33.61
C GLN A 26 2.84 -6.91 32.42
N PHE A 27 2.29 -6.97 31.22
CA PHE A 27 3.02 -6.64 29.99
C PHE A 27 2.89 -5.15 29.57
N ASN A 28 2.32 -4.31 30.43
CA ASN A 28 2.16 -2.86 30.19
C ASN A 28 1.51 -2.52 28.85
N ILE A 29 0.44 -3.24 28.49
CA ILE A 29 -0.25 -3.06 27.20
C ILE A 29 -1.00 -1.72 27.19
N LYS A 30 -0.73 -0.90 26.15
CA LYS A 30 -1.30 0.45 25.97
C LYS A 30 -2.32 0.55 24.82
N ALA A 31 -2.31 -0.40 23.90
CA ALA A 31 -3.18 -0.39 22.71
C ALA A 31 -3.57 -1.81 22.29
N TYR A 32 -4.62 -1.94 21.49
CA TYR A 32 -5.18 -3.21 21.03
C TYR A 32 -5.36 -3.24 19.51
N PRO A 33 -5.23 -4.42 18.86
CA PRO A 33 -4.76 -5.68 19.46
C PRO A 33 -3.26 -5.61 19.78
N THR A 34 -2.83 -6.34 20.81
CA THR A 34 -1.41 -6.58 21.10
C THR A 34 -1.18 -8.08 21.20
N PHE A 35 -0.13 -8.55 20.53
CA PHE A 35 0.30 -9.94 20.51
C PHE A 35 1.61 -10.06 21.28
N ILE A 36 1.68 -11.03 22.18
CA ILE A 36 2.87 -11.30 23.00
C ILE A 36 3.27 -12.74 22.79
N ILE A 37 4.53 -12.96 22.49
CA ILE A 37 5.17 -14.28 22.58
C ILE A 37 6.02 -14.26 23.84
N ALA A 38 5.69 -15.15 24.78
CA ALA A 38 6.41 -15.33 26.03
C ALA A 38 7.14 -16.67 26.05
N ASP A 39 8.24 -16.73 26.80
CA ASP A 39 8.91 -17.99 27.11
C ASP A 39 8.14 -18.79 28.20
N GLN A 40 8.64 -19.97 28.52
CA GLN A 40 8.05 -20.86 29.52
C GLN A 40 8.04 -20.26 30.95
N GLN A 41 8.86 -19.25 31.19
CA GLN A 41 8.92 -18.50 32.45
C GLN A 41 7.97 -17.29 32.46
N GLY A 42 7.25 -17.04 31.36
CA GLY A 42 6.31 -15.92 31.22
C GLY A 42 6.97 -14.58 30.85
N ASN A 43 8.23 -14.58 30.44
CA ASN A 43 8.90 -13.37 29.99
C ASN A 43 8.55 -13.09 28.53
N ALA A 44 8.14 -11.85 28.21
CA ALA A 44 7.88 -11.45 26.83
C ALA A 44 9.17 -11.48 26.01
N LYS A 45 9.17 -12.21 24.91
CA LYS A 45 10.24 -12.24 23.89
C LYS A 45 9.89 -11.33 22.70
N VAL A 46 8.62 -11.30 22.33
CA VAL A 46 8.11 -10.46 21.24
C VAL A 46 6.84 -9.77 21.68
N THR A 47 6.72 -8.48 21.37
CA THR A 47 5.50 -7.71 21.60
C THR A 47 5.17 -6.94 20.32
N ILE A 48 4.02 -7.24 19.70
CA ILE A 48 3.56 -6.60 18.47
C ILE A 48 2.21 -5.97 18.73
N THR A 49 2.10 -4.67 18.47
CA THR A 49 0.86 -3.90 18.62
C THR A 49 0.30 -3.52 17.26
N GLY A 50 -1.01 -3.67 17.08
CA GLY A 50 -1.72 -3.34 15.86
C GLY A 50 -2.16 -4.56 15.05
N ALA A 51 -2.97 -4.30 14.01
CA ALA A 51 -3.44 -5.32 13.07
C ALA A 51 -2.58 -5.30 11.81
N PHE A 52 -2.25 -6.48 11.30
CA PHE A 52 -1.41 -6.66 10.12
C PHE A 52 -2.07 -7.65 9.17
N PRO A 53 -1.82 -7.53 7.85
CA PRO A 53 -2.10 -8.62 6.92
C PRO A 53 -1.40 -9.92 7.36
N ALA A 54 -2.03 -11.06 7.09
CA ALA A 54 -1.60 -12.37 7.60
C ALA A 54 -0.11 -12.67 7.34
N ASP A 55 0.35 -12.46 6.11
CA ASP A 55 1.72 -12.76 5.72
C ASP A 55 2.74 -11.81 6.33
N ALA A 56 2.38 -10.52 6.43
CA ALA A 56 3.21 -9.52 7.09
C ALA A 56 3.37 -9.83 8.58
N PHE A 57 2.31 -10.29 9.25
CA PHE A 57 2.32 -10.67 10.66
C PHE A 57 3.23 -11.88 10.91
N ILE A 58 3.10 -12.95 10.10
CA ILE A 58 3.95 -14.14 10.20
C ILE A 58 5.43 -13.76 9.96
N THR A 59 5.70 -12.94 8.94
CA THR A 59 7.05 -12.49 8.63
C THR A 59 7.65 -11.70 9.79
N LYS A 60 6.87 -10.78 10.38
CA LYS A 60 7.32 -9.99 11.53
C LYS A 60 7.69 -10.88 12.71
N ILE A 61 6.85 -11.85 13.06
CA ILE A 61 7.14 -12.78 14.16
C ILE A 61 8.39 -13.62 13.88
N LYS A 62 8.53 -14.15 12.66
CA LYS A 62 9.73 -14.91 12.28
C LYS A 62 11.00 -14.06 12.43
N ASN A 63 10.96 -12.81 12.00
CA ASN A 63 12.09 -11.90 12.13
C ASN A 63 12.44 -11.62 13.60
N GLU A 64 11.44 -11.27 14.42
CA GLU A 64 11.62 -10.98 15.84
C GLU A 64 12.18 -12.17 16.65
N LEU A 65 11.85 -13.40 16.23
CA LEU A 65 12.34 -14.62 16.88
C LEU A 65 13.68 -15.10 16.30
N ASN A 66 14.15 -14.52 15.20
CA ASN A 66 15.39 -14.91 14.55
C ASN A 66 16.58 -14.18 15.21
N PRO A 67 17.49 -14.90 15.92
CA PRO A 67 18.64 -14.26 16.56
C PRO A 67 19.60 -13.59 15.57
N GLU A 68 19.56 -13.97 14.30
CA GLU A 68 20.37 -13.38 13.22
C GLU A 68 19.77 -12.04 12.70
N LEU A 69 18.55 -11.70 13.14
CA LEU A 69 17.85 -10.46 12.75
C LEU A 69 17.69 -9.47 13.93
N THR A 70 18.51 -9.58 14.97
CA THR A 70 18.63 -8.49 15.95
C THR A 70 19.25 -7.24 15.29
N PRO A 71 18.91 -6.01 15.74
CA PRO A 71 19.41 -4.78 15.12
C PRO A 71 20.94 -4.75 14.97
N GLU A 72 21.66 -5.17 16.00
CA GLU A 72 23.13 -5.23 15.99
C GLU A 72 23.65 -6.25 14.97
N ARG A 73 23.02 -7.42 14.92
CA ARG A 73 23.43 -8.50 14.03
C ARG A 73 23.12 -8.15 12.56
N MET A 74 21.93 -7.58 12.30
CA MET A 74 21.57 -7.09 10.95
C MET A 74 22.56 -6.03 10.48
N LYS A 75 22.90 -5.07 11.34
CA LYS A 75 23.89 -4.03 11.03
C LYS A 75 25.23 -4.65 10.66
N GLN A 76 25.77 -5.54 11.48
CA GLN A 76 27.06 -6.20 11.24
C GLN A 76 27.06 -6.95 9.89
N ARG A 77 26.03 -7.74 9.62
CA ARG A 77 25.88 -8.50 8.37
C ARG A 77 25.79 -7.56 7.15
N TYR A 78 24.99 -6.51 7.26
CA TYR A 78 24.83 -5.54 6.18
C TYR A 78 26.14 -4.76 5.90
N GLU A 79 26.86 -4.34 6.93
CA GLU A 79 28.15 -3.65 6.81
C GLU A 79 29.25 -4.59 6.28
N SER A 80 29.17 -5.90 6.53
CA SER A 80 30.08 -6.89 5.92
C SER A 80 29.80 -7.17 4.44
N GLY A 81 28.76 -6.54 3.86
CA GLY A 81 28.43 -6.66 2.43
C GLY A 81 27.34 -7.72 2.13
N GLU A 82 26.78 -8.38 3.12
CA GLU A 82 25.70 -9.34 2.90
C GLU A 82 24.42 -8.64 2.41
N ARG A 83 23.78 -9.21 1.38
CA ARG A 83 22.61 -8.65 0.70
C ARG A 83 21.56 -9.72 0.37
N THR A 84 21.27 -10.62 1.34
CA THR A 84 20.14 -11.54 1.16
C THR A 84 18.81 -10.79 1.22
N PRO A 85 17.76 -11.22 0.48
CA PRO A 85 16.43 -10.60 0.53
C PRO A 85 15.87 -10.48 1.94
N GLU A 86 16.06 -11.52 2.76
CA GLU A 86 15.61 -11.55 4.15
C GLU A 86 16.28 -10.45 4.99
N LEU A 87 17.61 -10.38 4.95
CA LEU A 87 18.38 -9.37 5.70
C LEU A 87 18.02 -7.95 5.26
N VAL A 88 17.97 -7.71 3.96
CA VAL A 88 17.65 -6.37 3.41
C VAL A 88 16.26 -5.92 3.84
N ASN A 89 15.27 -6.80 3.72
CA ASN A 89 13.90 -6.50 4.13
C ASN A 89 13.81 -6.22 5.64
N ALA A 90 14.39 -7.08 6.47
CA ALA A 90 14.36 -6.91 7.93
C ALA A 90 15.10 -5.64 8.37
N TYR A 91 16.27 -5.36 7.79
CA TYR A 91 17.07 -4.18 8.13
C TYR A 91 16.40 -2.87 7.70
N ALA A 92 15.81 -2.83 6.51
CA ALA A 92 15.03 -1.67 6.08
C ALA A 92 13.79 -1.44 6.97
N MET A 93 13.09 -2.51 7.35
CA MET A 93 11.95 -2.43 8.26
C MET A 93 12.34 -1.89 9.64
N ASP A 94 13.48 -2.32 10.22
CA ASP A 94 13.99 -1.81 11.50
C ASP A 94 14.17 -0.28 11.47
N PHE A 95 14.70 0.27 10.37
CA PHE A 95 14.80 1.71 10.20
C PHE A 95 13.43 2.39 10.11
N MET A 96 12.50 1.82 9.35
CA MET A 96 11.15 2.39 9.18
C MET A 96 10.34 2.37 10.47
N GLU A 97 10.46 1.32 11.28
CA GLU A 97 9.82 1.25 12.60
C GLU A 97 10.36 2.33 13.57
N LYS A 98 11.63 2.68 13.43
CA LYS A 98 12.27 3.79 14.14
C LYS A 98 11.95 5.16 13.51
N LYS A 99 11.04 5.23 12.53
CA LYS A 99 10.67 6.43 11.75
C LYS A 99 11.80 7.06 10.95
N LYS A 100 12.83 6.29 10.66
CA LYS A 100 13.95 6.66 9.80
C LYS A 100 13.69 6.21 8.37
N TYR A 101 12.66 6.81 7.77
CA TYR A 101 12.13 6.38 6.47
C TYR A 101 13.15 6.54 5.34
N ASP A 102 13.88 7.64 5.31
CA ASP A 102 14.87 7.91 4.25
C ASP A 102 15.97 6.86 4.21
N GLU A 103 16.48 6.47 5.38
CA GLU A 103 17.50 5.43 5.49
C GLU A 103 16.93 4.06 5.08
N GLY A 104 15.71 3.74 5.53
CA GLY A 104 15.03 2.49 5.15
C GLY A 104 14.81 2.41 3.64
N TYR A 105 14.29 3.47 3.01
CA TYR A 105 14.11 3.52 1.56
C TYR A 105 15.44 3.50 0.80
N LYS A 106 16.48 4.13 1.33
CA LYS A 106 17.82 4.08 0.73
C LYS A 106 18.33 2.64 0.66
N ILE A 107 18.20 1.86 1.74
CA ILE A 107 18.59 0.45 1.77
C ILE A 107 17.87 -0.35 0.66
N ILE A 108 16.56 -0.16 0.53
CA ILE A 108 15.74 -0.83 -0.49
C ILE A 108 16.13 -0.41 -1.90
N ASN A 109 16.34 0.88 -2.15
CA ASN A 109 16.69 1.39 -3.47
C ASN A 109 18.11 0.96 -3.89
N ASP A 110 19.07 1.01 -2.98
CA ASP A 110 20.45 0.55 -3.23
C ASP A 110 20.43 -0.97 -3.56
N TYR A 111 19.64 -1.74 -2.82
CA TYR A 111 19.47 -3.16 -3.10
C TYR A 111 18.85 -3.40 -4.48
N PHE A 112 17.73 -2.75 -4.79
CA PHE A 112 17.09 -2.88 -6.11
C PHE A 112 18.04 -2.55 -7.25
N ASN A 113 18.84 -1.50 -7.10
CA ASN A 113 19.81 -1.08 -8.11
C ASN A 113 20.97 -2.08 -8.27
N SER A 114 21.31 -2.83 -7.23
CA SER A 114 22.35 -3.86 -7.26
C SER A 114 21.92 -5.17 -7.92
N LEU A 115 20.60 -5.40 -8.05
CA LEU A 115 20.06 -6.62 -8.62
C LEU A 115 20.18 -6.66 -10.15
N THR A 116 20.47 -7.84 -10.69
CA THR A 116 20.31 -8.11 -12.12
C THR A 116 18.84 -8.11 -12.52
N ASP A 117 18.55 -7.95 -13.82
CA ASP A 117 17.16 -7.94 -14.32
C ASP A 117 16.41 -9.23 -13.95
N LYS A 118 17.08 -10.38 -14.03
CA LYS A 118 16.50 -11.66 -13.60
C LYS A 118 16.16 -11.68 -12.11
N GLN A 119 17.02 -11.13 -11.27
CA GLN A 119 16.76 -11.03 -9.82
C GLN A 119 15.64 -10.07 -9.49
N LYS A 120 15.58 -8.89 -10.17
CA LYS A 120 14.49 -7.91 -9.98
C LYS A 120 13.11 -8.52 -10.23
N LEU A 121 13.02 -9.45 -11.17
CA LEU A 121 11.76 -10.10 -11.58
C LEU A 121 11.51 -11.45 -10.88
N SER A 122 12.31 -11.80 -9.87
CA SER A 122 12.15 -13.06 -9.13
C SER A 122 11.15 -12.93 -7.97
N ALA A 123 10.55 -14.06 -7.58
CA ALA A 123 9.62 -14.13 -6.46
C ALA A 123 10.25 -13.66 -5.13
N GLU A 124 11.52 -14.01 -4.90
CA GLU A 124 12.24 -13.67 -3.68
C GLU A 124 12.47 -12.16 -3.51
N ASN A 125 12.55 -11.40 -4.62
CA ASN A 125 12.78 -9.96 -4.64
C ASN A 125 11.52 -9.12 -4.94
N LEU A 126 10.38 -9.76 -5.18
CA LEU A 126 9.12 -9.06 -5.46
C LEU A 126 8.72 -8.09 -4.32
N PHE A 127 9.12 -8.40 -3.08
CA PHE A 127 8.84 -7.54 -1.91
C PHE A 127 9.39 -6.12 -2.08
N VAL A 128 10.51 -5.95 -2.76
CA VAL A 128 11.14 -4.64 -3.03
C VAL A 128 10.16 -3.73 -3.79
N PHE A 129 9.45 -4.30 -4.74
CA PHE A 129 8.41 -3.61 -5.49
C PHE A 129 7.09 -3.54 -4.72
N SER A 130 6.55 -4.67 -4.27
CA SER A 130 5.19 -4.73 -3.73
C SER A 130 5.01 -4.07 -2.37
N ARG A 131 6.08 -3.92 -1.57
CA ARG A 131 6.03 -3.31 -0.24
C ARG A 131 6.59 -1.90 -0.17
N TYR A 132 7.49 -1.54 -1.09
CA TYR A 132 8.26 -0.30 -1.00
C TYR A 132 8.10 0.61 -2.23
N THR A 133 7.01 0.43 -2.98
CA THR A 133 6.66 1.28 -4.11
C THR A 133 5.22 1.74 -3.95
N PHE A 134 5.01 3.05 -3.87
CA PHE A 134 3.71 3.67 -3.57
C PHE A 134 3.25 4.67 -4.63
N ASP A 135 4.09 4.93 -5.63
CA ASP A 135 3.83 5.90 -6.68
C ASP A 135 4.18 5.32 -8.06
N ILE A 136 3.40 5.69 -9.08
CA ILE A 136 3.65 5.25 -10.47
C ILE A 136 4.92 5.87 -11.05
N SER A 137 5.40 7.00 -10.54
CA SER A 137 6.65 7.65 -10.96
C SER A 137 7.90 6.99 -10.37
N ASP A 138 7.75 6.13 -9.35
CA ASP A 138 8.87 5.41 -8.75
C ASP A 138 9.61 4.58 -9.82
N PRO A 139 10.95 4.68 -9.93
CA PRO A 139 11.73 3.90 -10.89
C PRO A 139 11.47 2.40 -10.84
N LYS A 140 11.13 1.84 -9.67
CA LYS A 140 10.75 0.43 -9.53
C LYS A 140 9.43 0.13 -10.25
N CYS A 141 8.44 1.02 -10.14
CA CYS A 141 7.18 0.87 -10.86
C CYS A 141 7.42 0.92 -12.39
N GLN A 142 8.15 1.92 -12.85
CA GLN A 142 8.48 2.06 -14.27
C GLN A 142 9.26 0.86 -14.81
N TYR A 143 10.17 0.32 -14.02
CA TYR A 143 10.89 -0.90 -14.38
C TYR A 143 9.94 -2.09 -14.54
N TRP A 144 9.03 -2.32 -13.57
CA TRP A 144 8.08 -3.42 -13.62
C TRP A 144 7.08 -3.29 -14.77
N VAL A 145 6.54 -2.10 -15.03
CA VAL A 145 5.67 -1.84 -16.18
C VAL A 145 6.33 -2.24 -17.50
N LYS A 146 7.60 -1.90 -17.65
CA LYS A 146 8.37 -2.19 -18.87
C LYS A 146 8.75 -3.67 -19.02
N HIS A 147 9.02 -4.36 -17.93
CA HIS A 147 9.62 -5.70 -17.96
C HIS A 147 8.69 -6.82 -17.49
N ILE A 148 7.44 -6.52 -17.12
CA ILE A 148 6.47 -7.45 -16.53
C ILE A 148 6.29 -8.76 -17.31
N ASN A 149 6.41 -8.73 -18.62
CA ASN A 149 6.25 -9.89 -19.49
C ASN A 149 7.43 -10.89 -19.41
N GLN A 150 8.53 -10.52 -18.74
CA GLN A 150 9.70 -11.36 -18.53
C GLN A 150 9.63 -12.11 -17.20
N ALA A 151 8.70 -11.77 -16.32
CA ALA A 151 8.49 -12.44 -15.05
C ALA A 151 7.70 -13.75 -15.21
N ASP A 152 7.95 -14.70 -14.30
CA ASP A 152 7.16 -15.92 -14.21
C ASP A 152 5.68 -15.62 -13.96
N ALA A 153 4.78 -16.52 -14.40
CA ALA A 153 3.35 -16.29 -14.40
C ALA A 153 2.79 -15.86 -13.02
N LYS A 154 3.20 -16.51 -11.94
CA LYS A 154 2.76 -16.20 -10.58
C LYS A 154 3.28 -14.82 -10.11
N VAL A 155 4.55 -14.55 -10.32
CA VAL A 155 5.20 -13.28 -9.97
C VAL A 155 4.56 -12.14 -10.77
N LYS A 156 4.32 -12.37 -12.06
CA LYS A 156 3.63 -11.43 -12.94
C LYS A 156 2.22 -11.09 -12.43
N GLU A 157 1.45 -12.08 -11.98
CA GLU A 157 0.10 -11.85 -11.47
C GLU A 157 0.12 -10.97 -10.20
N GLU A 158 1.01 -11.26 -9.25
CA GLU A 158 1.17 -10.48 -8.04
C GLU A 158 1.65 -9.04 -8.34
N ALA A 159 2.63 -8.90 -9.24
CA ALA A 159 3.11 -7.59 -9.67
C ALA A 159 2.02 -6.78 -10.40
N LEU A 160 1.25 -7.38 -11.30
CA LEU A 160 0.12 -6.71 -11.98
C LEU A 160 -0.94 -6.25 -10.99
N SER A 161 -1.23 -7.04 -9.95
CA SER A 161 -2.15 -6.63 -8.88
C SER A 161 -1.66 -5.39 -8.13
N HIS A 162 -0.35 -5.31 -7.87
CA HIS A 162 0.24 -4.12 -7.23
C HIS A 162 0.25 -2.91 -8.18
N ILE A 163 0.66 -3.09 -9.44
CA ILE A 163 0.61 -2.05 -10.48
C ILE A 163 -0.81 -1.49 -10.60
N GLN A 164 -1.83 -2.36 -10.65
CA GLN A 164 -3.23 -1.92 -10.72
C GLN A 164 -3.59 -0.97 -9.56
N LYS A 165 -3.16 -1.30 -8.33
CA LYS A 165 -3.40 -0.44 -7.14
C LYS A 165 -2.70 0.91 -7.26
N LEU A 166 -1.47 0.94 -7.76
CA LEU A 166 -0.72 2.18 -7.96
C LEU A 166 -1.40 3.08 -9.01
N TYR A 167 -1.81 2.52 -10.14
CA TYR A 167 -2.52 3.29 -11.18
C TYR A 167 -3.90 3.74 -10.73
N HIS A 168 -4.63 2.89 -9.98
CA HIS A 168 -5.88 3.29 -9.36
C HIS A 168 -5.68 4.47 -8.40
N SER A 169 -4.69 4.40 -7.52
CA SER A 169 -4.37 5.48 -6.59
C SER A 169 -4.01 6.78 -7.33
N ALA A 170 -3.23 6.70 -8.40
CA ALA A 170 -2.88 7.84 -9.23
C ALA A 170 -4.13 8.51 -9.86
N LEU A 171 -5.05 7.72 -10.44
CA LEU A 171 -6.29 8.25 -11.01
C LEU A 171 -7.21 8.83 -9.92
N SER A 172 -7.29 8.20 -8.74
CA SER A 172 -8.06 8.72 -7.61
C SER A 172 -7.54 10.08 -7.14
N THR A 173 -6.24 10.34 -7.27
CA THR A 173 -5.65 11.66 -6.96
C THR A 173 -6.20 12.77 -7.88
N TYR A 174 -6.38 12.50 -9.17
CA TYR A 174 -7.06 13.44 -10.07
C TYR A 174 -8.50 13.72 -9.62
N LEU A 175 -9.24 12.67 -9.26
CA LEU A 175 -10.65 12.77 -8.85
C LEU A 175 -10.84 13.31 -7.42
N SER A 176 -9.78 13.42 -6.63
CA SER A 176 -9.79 14.12 -5.34
C SER A 176 -9.75 15.64 -5.48
N GLY A 177 -9.44 16.16 -6.67
CA GLY A 177 -9.35 17.59 -6.97
C GLY A 177 -7.99 18.23 -6.67
N TYR A 178 -7.15 17.64 -5.82
CA TYR A 178 -5.85 18.22 -5.47
C TYR A 178 -4.95 18.49 -6.68
N THR A 179 -4.93 17.59 -7.63
CA THR A 179 -4.10 17.73 -8.84
C THR A 179 -4.47 18.98 -9.65
N PHE A 180 -5.75 19.30 -9.75
CA PHE A 180 -6.22 20.47 -10.48
C PHE A 180 -6.10 21.76 -9.66
N GLU A 181 -6.38 21.71 -8.35
CA GLU A 181 -6.23 22.87 -7.45
C GLU A 181 -4.78 23.36 -7.37
N GLU A 182 -3.83 22.44 -7.32
CA GLU A 182 -2.41 22.74 -7.22
C GLU A 182 -1.75 22.97 -8.60
N ASN A 183 -2.53 23.02 -9.68
CA ASN A 183 -2.05 23.14 -11.07
C ASN A 183 -1.01 22.08 -11.47
N LYS A 184 -1.14 20.89 -10.90
CA LYS A 184 -0.27 19.73 -11.19
C LYS A 184 -0.80 18.84 -12.31
N TYR A 185 -1.98 19.17 -12.90
CA TYR A 185 -2.49 18.39 -14.01
C TYR A 185 -1.57 18.52 -15.21
N ASN A 186 -1.11 17.38 -15.70
CA ASN A 186 -0.28 17.27 -16.89
C ASN A 186 -0.94 16.29 -17.86
N GLU A 187 -1.42 16.80 -18.99
CA GLU A 187 -2.10 15.99 -20.00
C GLU A 187 -1.21 14.86 -20.53
N ALA A 188 0.09 15.12 -20.76
CA ALA A 188 1.00 14.13 -21.31
C ALA A 188 1.22 12.95 -20.32
N GLU A 189 1.37 13.23 -19.05
CA GLU A 189 1.49 12.22 -17.98
C GLU A 189 0.19 11.43 -17.82
N TYR A 190 -0.93 12.10 -17.86
CA TYR A 190 -2.24 11.44 -17.82
C TYR A 190 -2.43 10.49 -19.02
N GLN A 191 -2.12 10.94 -20.22
CA GLN A 191 -2.24 10.09 -21.41
C GLN A 191 -1.26 8.91 -21.39
N GLN A 192 -0.06 9.08 -20.82
CA GLN A 192 0.85 7.97 -20.62
C GLN A 192 0.28 6.96 -19.61
N THR A 193 -0.26 7.42 -18.48
CA THR A 193 -0.97 6.60 -17.48
C THR A 193 -2.08 5.76 -18.11
N LYS A 194 -2.92 6.40 -18.93
CA LYS A 194 -4.02 5.74 -19.66
C LYS A 194 -3.51 4.70 -20.65
N LYS A 195 -2.42 5.00 -21.35
CA LYS A 195 -1.76 4.07 -22.29
C LYS A 195 -1.21 2.84 -21.57
N ASP A 196 -0.55 3.02 -20.42
CA ASP A 196 0.01 1.92 -19.65
C ASP A 196 -1.08 1.00 -19.11
N ILE A 197 -2.15 1.53 -18.54
CA ILE A 197 -3.31 0.76 -18.07
C ILE A 197 -3.86 -0.13 -19.17
N ARG A 198 -4.04 0.41 -20.39
CA ARG A 198 -4.54 -0.35 -21.54
C ARG A 198 -3.56 -1.39 -22.05
N SER A 199 -2.27 -1.05 -22.13
CA SER A 199 -1.22 -1.96 -22.60
C SER A 199 -1.04 -3.17 -21.69
N LEU A 200 -1.18 -2.96 -20.40
CA LEU A 200 -1.12 -3.99 -19.36
C LEU A 200 -2.46 -4.73 -19.16
N LYS A 201 -3.53 -4.31 -19.87
CA LYS A 201 -4.89 -4.86 -19.78
C LYS A 201 -5.47 -4.82 -18.35
N LEU A 202 -5.09 -3.80 -17.56
CA LEU A 202 -5.57 -3.63 -16.19
C LEU A 202 -7.06 -3.29 -16.14
N ASP A 203 -7.58 -2.64 -17.21
CA ASP A 203 -8.98 -2.31 -17.44
C ASP A 203 -9.90 -3.55 -17.52
N LYS A 204 -9.35 -4.74 -17.76
CA LYS A 204 -10.12 -5.99 -17.71
C LYS A 204 -10.47 -6.46 -16.31
N LYS A 205 -9.68 -6.03 -15.32
CA LYS A 205 -9.83 -6.43 -13.91
C LYS A 205 -10.48 -5.36 -13.05
N TYR A 206 -10.42 -4.11 -13.49
CA TYR A 206 -10.93 -2.96 -12.76
C TYR A 206 -11.53 -1.93 -13.75
N PRO A 207 -12.70 -1.33 -13.44
CA PRO A 207 -13.37 -0.40 -14.35
C PRO A 207 -12.70 0.97 -14.36
N PHE A 208 -11.55 1.11 -15.02
CA PHE A 208 -10.87 2.40 -15.19
C PHE A 208 -11.59 3.36 -16.15
N ALA A 209 -12.41 2.85 -17.07
CA ALA A 209 -13.06 3.67 -18.07
C ALA A 209 -13.92 4.82 -17.49
N PRO A 210 -14.78 4.60 -16.47
CA PRO A 210 -15.51 5.69 -15.83
C PRO A 210 -14.61 6.75 -15.20
N MET A 211 -13.46 6.36 -14.63
CA MET A 211 -12.49 7.31 -14.06
C MET A 211 -11.87 8.18 -15.16
N PHE A 212 -11.52 7.61 -16.31
CA PHE A 212 -11.00 8.38 -17.44
C PHE A 212 -12.02 9.40 -17.93
N GLU A 213 -13.26 9.01 -18.10
CA GLU A 213 -14.33 9.91 -18.58
C GLU A 213 -14.52 11.10 -17.62
N LEU A 214 -14.51 10.84 -16.32
CA LEU A 214 -14.63 11.88 -15.29
C LEU A 214 -13.44 12.83 -15.28
N ILE A 215 -12.20 12.30 -15.31
CA ILE A 215 -10.98 13.12 -15.33
C ILE A 215 -10.96 14.01 -16.59
N GLU A 216 -11.24 13.44 -17.76
CA GLU A 216 -11.26 14.17 -19.03
C GLU A 216 -12.39 15.21 -19.10
N CYS A 217 -13.54 14.95 -18.48
CA CYS A 217 -14.61 15.92 -18.36
C CYS A 217 -14.19 17.10 -17.47
N TYR A 218 -13.62 16.79 -16.29
CA TYR A 218 -13.18 17.84 -15.38
C TYR A 218 -12.04 18.69 -15.94
N ALA A 219 -11.09 18.08 -16.65
CA ALA A 219 -9.98 18.77 -17.29
C ALA A 219 -10.44 19.80 -18.35
N LYS A 220 -11.62 19.60 -18.97
CA LYS A 220 -12.23 20.55 -19.91
C LYS A 220 -12.86 21.78 -19.20
N GLY A 221 -12.96 21.76 -17.89
CA GLY A 221 -13.51 22.87 -17.09
C GLY A 221 -15.03 22.92 -17.00
N ASP A 222 -15.75 21.96 -17.56
CA ASP A 222 -17.22 21.89 -17.43
C ASP A 222 -17.63 21.16 -16.15
N LYS A 223 -17.66 21.93 -15.07
CA LYS A 223 -17.98 21.44 -13.73
C LYS A 223 -19.41 20.90 -13.62
N LYS A 224 -20.37 21.51 -14.30
CA LYS A 224 -21.76 21.06 -14.29
C LYS A 224 -21.90 19.72 -14.97
N GLN A 225 -21.31 19.58 -16.15
CA GLN A 225 -21.29 18.32 -16.88
C GLN A 225 -20.56 17.22 -16.10
N PHE A 226 -19.46 17.57 -15.42
CA PHE A 226 -18.76 16.64 -14.55
C PHE A 226 -19.67 16.09 -13.44
N PHE A 227 -20.42 16.96 -12.73
CA PHE A 227 -21.29 16.52 -11.65
C PHE A 227 -22.44 15.64 -12.16
N GLU A 228 -23.05 15.98 -13.29
CA GLU A 228 -24.06 15.13 -13.94
C GLU A 228 -23.46 13.75 -14.30
N MET A 229 -22.22 13.73 -14.82
CA MET A 229 -21.53 12.49 -15.15
C MET A 229 -21.26 11.65 -13.89
N VAL A 230 -20.84 12.24 -12.78
CA VAL A 230 -20.65 11.53 -11.49
C VAL A 230 -21.94 10.81 -11.07
N LYS A 231 -23.09 11.50 -11.13
CA LYS A 231 -24.39 10.90 -10.79
C LYS A 231 -24.71 9.70 -11.70
N ASN A 232 -24.48 9.83 -12.99
CA ASN A 232 -24.76 8.78 -13.97
C ASN A 232 -23.80 7.58 -13.84
N LYS A 233 -22.57 7.78 -13.31
CA LYS A 233 -21.56 6.73 -13.15
C LYS A 233 -21.63 6.00 -11.81
N LYS A 234 -22.61 6.29 -10.95
CA LYS A 234 -22.77 5.65 -9.62
C LYS A 234 -22.69 4.11 -9.66
N GLY A 235 -23.24 3.46 -10.69
CA GLY A 235 -23.24 1.99 -10.84
C GLY A 235 -22.04 1.43 -11.62
N GLU A 236 -21.22 2.28 -12.23
CA GLU A 236 -20.06 1.89 -13.02
C GLU A 236 -18.73 2.05 -12.26
N LEU A 237 -18.70 2.92 -11.24
CA LEU A 237 -17.57 3.13 -10.35
C LEU A 237 -17.58 2.10 -9.23
N ASP A 238 -16.41 1.80 -8.69
CA ASP A 238 -16.32 1.16 -7.37
C ASP A 238 -16.97 2.06 -6.31
N GLN A 239 -17.64 1.47 -5.33
CA GLN A 239 -18.37 2.21 -4.30
C GLN A 239 -17.46 3.18 -3.52
N LYS A 240 -16.23 2.78 -3.23
CA LYS A 240 -15.26 3.63 -2.51
C LYS A 240 -14.80 4.82 -3.36
N ASP A 241 -14.60 4.60 -4.65
CA ASP A 241 -14.23 5.69 -5.56
C ASP A 241 -15.38 6.69 -5.70
N PHE A 242 -16.60 6.20 -5.83
CA PHE A 242 -17.77 7.05 -5.89
C PHE A 242 -17.92 7.90 -4.62
N GLU A 243 -17.78 7.31 -3.45
CA GLU A 243 -17.81 8.01 -2.16
C GLU A 243 -16.66 9.02 -2.04
N LEU A 244 -15.45 8.67 -2.48
CA LEU A 244 -14.30 9.58 -2.49
C LEU A 244 -14.56 10.82 -3.35
N ILE A 245 -15.12 10.63 -4.55
CA ILE A 245 -15.46 11.75 -5.45
C ILE A 245 -16.50 12.65 -4.80
N LEU A 246 -17.55 12.10 -4.19
CA LEU A 246 -18.57 12.87 -3.50
C LEU A 246 -18.00 13.66 -2.30
N LEU A 247 -17.13 13.04 -1.51
CA LEU A 247 -16.46 13.71 -0.39
C LEU A 247 -15.60 14.90 -0.85
N ASN A 248 -15.01 14.80 -2.04
CA ASN A 248 -14.14 15.83 -2.59
C ASN A 248 -14.84 16.78 -3.57
N VAL A 249 -16.14 16.62 -3.80
CA VAL A 249 -16.88 17.44 -4.76
C VAL A 249 -16.83 18.95 -4.46
N THR A 250 -16.82 19.33 -3.18
CA THR A 250 -16.68 20.74 -2.77
C THR A 250 -15.30 21.32 -3.12
N ARG A 251 -14.28 20.48 -3.15
CA ARG A 251 -12.93 20.87 -3.60
C ARG A 251 -12.83 20.93 -5.10
N LEU A 252 -13.49 20.01 -5.81
CA LEU A 252 -13.60 20.05 -7.27
C LEU A 252 -14.37 21.30 -7.76
N PHE A 253 -15.27 21.85 -6.91
CA PHE A 253 -16.11 23.01 -7.22
C PHE A 253 -15.94 24.19 -6.23
N PRO A 254 -14.73 24.65 -5.95
CA PRO A 254 -14.48 25.60 -4.85
C PRO A 254 -15.19 26.96 -5.02
N ASN A 255 -15.61 27.32 -6.22
CA ASN A 255 -16.23 28.62 -6.54
C ASN A 255 -17.48 28.45 -7.41
N SER A 256 -18.34 27.50 -7.10
CA SER A 256 -19.57 27.22 -7.86
C SER A 256 -20.78 27.23 -6.93
N PRO A 257 -21.17 28.44 -6.40
CA PRO A 257 -22.27 28.56 -5.46
C PRO A 257 -23.61 28.07 -6.04
N GLU A 258 -23.79 28.14 -7.35
CA GLU A 258 -24.96 27.65 -8.07
C GLU A 258 -25.14 26.13 -8.01
N LEU A 259 -24.04 25.36 -7.92
CA LEU A 259 -24.06 23.89 -7.83
C LEU A 259 -24.11 23.37 -6.40
N THR A 260 -23.75 24.22 -5.41
CA THR A 260 -23.66 23.81 -4.01
C THR A 260 -24.98 23.24 -3.45
N PRO A 261 -26.16 23.86 -3.67
CA PRO A 261 -27.43 23.32 -3.19
C PRO A 261 -27.77 21.96 -3.79
N GLU A 262 -27.50 21.76 -5.09
CA GLU A 262 -27.75 20.49 -5.80
C GLU A 262 -26.84 19.39 -5.28
N ILE A 263 -25.55 19.68 -5.10
CA ILE A 263 -24.56 18.75 -4.54
C ILE A 263 -24.96 18.32 -3.13
N ILE A 264 -25.31 19.26 -2.27
CA ILE A 264 -25.75 18.99 -0.89
C ILE A 264 -27.01 18.14 -0.89
N SER A 265 -27.97 18.45 -1.74
CA SER A 265 -29.20 17.65 -1.86
C SER A 265 -28.89 16.23 -2.27
N TYR A 266 -28.02 16.04 -3.25
CA TYR A 266 -27.64 14.69 -3.73
C TYR A 266 -26.89 13.87 -2.69
N ILE A 267 -25.98 14.47 -1.91
CA ILE A 267 -25.22 13.77 -0.85
C ILE A 267 -26.12 13.32 0.31
N ARG A 268 -27.25 14.02 0.53
CA ARG A 268 -28.21 13.69 1.61
C ARG A 268 -29.21 12.59 1.25
N THR A 269 -29.31 12.21 -0.02
CA THR A 269 -30.15 11.10 -0.51
C THR A 269 -29.38 9.80 -0.63
#